data_44a7052db2dff90e2b102f3ac8f2a808
#
_entry.id   44a7052db2dff90e2b102f3ac8f2a808
#
_cell.length_a   1.000
_cell.length_b   1.000
_cell.length_c   1.000
_cell.angle_alpha   90.00
_cell.angle_beta   90.00
_cell.angle_gamma   90.00
#
_symmetry.space_group_name_H-M   'P 1'
#
loop_
_entity.id
_entity.type
_entity.pdbx_description
1 polymer ?
#
loop_
_entity_poly.entity_id
_entity_poly.type
_entity_poly.pdbx_seq_one_letter_code
_entity_poly.pdbx_strand_id
1 'polypeptide(L)'
;MAQQATPVRGARLGRALGPEPGAVGGAVLLLPGGDPVSSRRPSPLVAAASVRGLGRRLGRAGRAGGIAVHVVHYRYRGWNGGAAHPARDAAWAVDETVRRYGDVPVCLAGLGMGGRAALHAGGHEAVTSVLALAPWLPGEDAAAPPEPVKQLTGRQVLIVHGTHDTRTDPELSFRLAARAKKANRDVCRFEVHADGHGLRQYRDEVLALCEDFVMGALFGRALSRPLRDALAAPPPLGLRMPLASGFGSSLRR
;
A
#
# COMPACT_ATOMS: atom_id res chain seq x y z
N MET A 1 -28.76 33.55 -16.96
CA MET A 1 -27.44 32.98 -17.35
C MET A 1 -27.13 31.84 -16.41
N ALA A 2 -27.24 30.59 -16.87
CA ALA A 2 -26.94 29.42 -16.05
C ALA A 2 -25.41 29.32 -15.88
N GLN A 3 -24.91 29.46 -14.65
CA GLN A 3 -23.52 29.16 -14.33
C GLN A 3 -23.30 27.67 -14.59
N GLN A 4 -22.55 27.35 -15.63
CA GLN A 4 -22.04 26.00 -15.85
C GLN A 4 -21.13 25.65 -14.68
N ALA A 5 -21.61 24.80 -13.78
CA ALA A 5 -20.81 24.27 -12.69
C ALA A 5 -19.60 23.56 -13.28
N THR A 6 -18.40 24.06 -13.01
CA THR A 6 -17.15 23.42 -13.40
C THR A 6 -17.16 21.99 -12.82
N PRO A 7 -16.99 20.93 -13.63
CA PRO A 7 -17.07 19.57 -13.13
C PRO A 7 -16.08 19.36 -12.00
N VAL A 8 -16.59 18.95 -10.84
CA VAL A 8 -15.77 18.68 -9.64
C VAL A 8 -14.76 17.60 -10.00
N ARG A 9 -13.47 17.91 -9.85
CA ARG A 9 -12.39 16.96 -10.10
C ARG A 9 -12.48 15.80 -9.13
N GLY A 10 -12.82 14.60 -9.62
CA GLY A 10 -12.92 13.37 -8.84
C GLY A 10 -11.70 12.46 -8.99
N ALA A 11 -11.51 11.56 -8.04
CA ALA A 11 -10.65 10.40 -8.19
C ALA A 11 -11.24 9.43 -9.23
N ARG A 12 -10.40 8.51 -9.74
CA ARG A 12 -10.87 7.48 -10.70
C ARG A 12 -10.13 6.17 -10.44
N LEU A 13 -10.84 5.04 -10.59
CA LEU A 13 -10.19 3.74 -10.74
C LEU A 13 -9.71 3.56 -12.18
N GLY A 14 -8.46 3.15 -12.35
CA GLY A 14 -7.94 2.68 -13.62
C GLY A 14 -8.64 1.40 -14.08
N ARG A 15 -8.39 0.98 -15.32
CA ARG A 15 -8.88 -0.31 -15.83
C ARG A 15 -8.36 -1.44 -14.95
N ALA A 16 -9.22 -2.41 -14.64
CA ALA A 16 -8.83 -3.61 -13.90
C ALA A 16 -7.81 -4.44 -14.70
N LEU A 17 -6.79 -4.92 -14.00
CA LEU A 17 -6.02 -6.07 -14.42
C LEU A 17 -6.57 -7.25 -13.62
N GLY A 18 -7.25 -8.18 -14.29
CA GLY A 18 -7.89 -9.30 -13.59
C GLY A 18 -9.08 -9.88 -14.37
N PRO A 19 -9.87 -10.73 -13.72
CA PRO A 19 -11.03 -11.37 -14.32
C PRO A 19 -12.20 -10.40 -14.53
N GLU A 20 -13.26 -10.89 -15.16
CA GLU A 20 -14.54 -10.19 -15.24
C GLU A 20 -15.14 -9.95 -13.84
N PRO A 21 -15.97 -8.90 -13.67
CA PRO A 21 -16.46 -8.48 -12.36
C PRO A 21 -17.09 -9.58 -11.50
N GLY A 22 -17.86 -10.49 -12.08
CA GLY A 22 -18.53 -11.57 -11.35
C GLY A 22 -17.61 -12.70 -10.87
N ALA A 23 -16.33 -12.70 -11.28
CA ALA A 23 -15.34 -13.71 -10.87
C ALA A 23 -14.25 -13.10 -9.96
N VAL A 24 -14.50 -11.92 -9.37
CA VAL A 24 -13.55 -11.26 -8.47
C VAL A 24 -13.70 -11.79 -7.05
N GLY A 25 -12.66 -12.44 -6.53
CA GLY A 25 -12.59 -12.94 -5.16
C GLY A 25 -11.81 -12.03 -4.21
N GLY A 26 -11.18 -10.97 -4.70
CA GLY A 26 -10.46 -9.97 -3.91
C GLY A 26 -9.91 -8.84 -4.77
N ALA A 27 -9.63 -7.69 -4.17
CA ALA A 27 -9.15 -6.52 -4.90
C ALA A 27 -7.86 -5.94 -4.33
N VAL A 28 -7.00 -5.43 -5.19
CA VAL A 28 -5.83 -4.62 -4.82
C VAL A 28 -5.95 -3.24 -5.44
N LEU A 29 -5.89 -2.23 -4.59
CA LEU A 29 -5.84 -0.83 -5.01
C LEU A 29 -4.40 -0.32 -4.92
N LEU A 30 -3.81 -0.08 -6.09
CA LEU A 30 -2.46 0.44 -6.21
C LEU A 30 -2.48 1.97 -6.10
N LEU A 31 -1.80 2.48 -5.10
CA LEU A 31 -1.73 3.89 -4.73
C LEU A 31 -0.38 4.45 -5.15
N PRO A 32 -0.32 5.26 -6.22
CA PRO A 32 0.94 5.83 -6.71
C PRO A 32 1.55 6.84 -5.73
N GLY A 33 2.82 7.14 -5.92
CA GLY A 33 3.49 8.25 -5.25
C GLY A 33 2.91 9.62 -5.64
N GLY A 34 3.28 10.63 -4.87
CA GLY A 34 2.84 12.01 -5.06
C GLY A 34 3.83 13.01 -4.46
N ASP A 35 3.35 14.21 -4.19
CA ASP A 35 4.12 15.32 -3.63
C ASP A 35 3.53 15.77 -2.29
N PRO A 36 4.31 16.40 -1.39
CA PRO A 36 3.77 16.99 -0.17
C PRO A 36 2.69 18.03 -0.43
N VAL A 37 2.90 18.90 -1.42
CA VAL A 37 1.97 19.96 -1.82
C VAL A 37 1.87 20.03 -3.34
N SER A 38 0.69 19.85 -3.91
CA SER A 38 0.43 20.03 -5.33
C SER A 38 -1.06 20.02 -5.63
N SER A 39 -1.55 21.01 -6.35
CA SER A 39 -2.92 21.06 -6.91
C SER A 39 -2.99 20.50 -8.33
N ARG A 40 -1.87 20.06 -8.90
CA ARG A 40 -1.84 19.48 -10.24
C ARG A 40 -2.43 18.07 -10.23
N ARG A 41 -3.05 17.69 -11.36
CA ARG A 41 -3.49 16.31 -11.59
C ARG A 41 -2.27 15.42 -11.90
N PRO A 42 -2.16 14.23 -11.30
CA PRO A 42 -1.12 13.28 -11.70
C PRO A 42 -1.27 12.90 -13.18
N SER A 43 -0.17 12.77 -13.90
CA SER A 43 -0.19 12.10 -15.20
C SER A 43 -0.56 10.63 -15.02
N PRO A 44 -1.63 10.12 -15.66
CA PRO A 44 -2.06 8.74 -15.52
C PRO A 44 -0.96 7.73 -15.91
N LEU A 45 -0.16 8.06 -16.93
CA LEU A 45 0.93 7.19 -17.39
C LEU A 45 2.06 7.11 -16.36
N VAL A 46 2.46 8.24 -15.78
CA VAL A 46 3.53 8.29 -14.76
C VAL A 46 3.06 7.59 -13.48
N ALA A 47 1.84 7.85 -13.04
CA ALA A 47 1.25 7.21 -11.88
C ALA A 47 1.20 5.68 -12.06
N ALA A 48 0.66 5.21 -13.19
CA ALA A 48 0.62 3.78 -13.50
C ALA A 48 2.02 3.16 -13.62
N ALA A 49 3.00 3.87 -14.19
CA ALA A 49 4.36 3.36 -14.35
C ALA A 49 5.03 3.03 -13.01
N SER A 50 4.82 3.87 -11.97
CA SER A 50 5.44 3.69 -10.65
C SER A 50 5.00 2.40 -9.94
N VAL A 51 3.77 1.94 -10.16
CA VAL A 51 3.19 0.74 -9.52
C VAL A 51 2.99 -0.43 -10.49
N ARG A 52 3.35 -0.28 -11.77
CA ARG A 52 3.11 -1.28 -12.83
C ARG A 52 3.74 -2.64 -12.53
N GLY A 53 4.96 -2.64 -11.99
CA GLY A 53 5.68 -3.89 -11.67
C GLY A 53 4.91 -4.73 -10.66
N LEU A 54 4.50 -4.09 -9.56
CA LEU A 54 3.69 -4.72 -8.53
C LEU A 54 2.33 -5.18 -9.08
N GLY A 55 1.64 -4.31 -9.82
CA GLY A 55 0.35 -4.63 -10.41
C GLY A 55 0.38 -5.83 -11.33
N ARG A 56 1.39 -5.94 -12.21
CA ARG A 56 1.56 -7.09 -13.10
C ARG A 56 1.86 -8.36 -12.33
N ARG A 57 2.67 -8.29 -11.28
CA ARG A 57 3.01 -9.44 -10.46
C ARG A 57 1.78 -9.97 -9.73
N LEU A 58 1.07 -9.11 -9.01
CA LEU A 58 -0.13 -9.46 -8.28
C LEU A 58 -1.25 -9.97 -9.20
N GLY A 59 -1.46 -9.33 -10.35
CA GLY A 59 -2.44 -9.77 -11.33
C GLY A 59 -2.16 -11.15 -11.92
N ARG A 60 -0.88 -11.56 -12.03
CA ARG A 60 -0.50 -12.92 -12.44
C ARG A 60 -0.71 -13.92 -11.32
N ALA A 61 -0.20 -13.63 -10.13
CA ALA A 61 -0.27 -14.51 -8.96
C ALA A 61 -1.70 -14.76 -8.48
N GLY A 62 -2.54 -13.73 -8.55
CA GLY A 62 -3.93 -13.78 -8.12
C GLY A 62 -4.93 -14.27 -9.19
N ARG A 63 -4.45 -14.68 -10.39
CA ARG A 63 -5.35 -15.06 -11.49
C ARG A 63 -6.32 -16.18 -11.12
N ALA A 64 -5.84 -17.21 -10.44
CA ALA A 64 -6.67 -18.34 -10.00
C ALA A 64 -7.64 -17.96 -8.87
N GLY A 65 -7.31 -16.95 -8.04
CA GLY A 65 -8.16 -16.47 -6.95
C GLY A 65 -9.09 -15.32 -7.35
N GLY A 66 -9.09 -14.93 -8.62
CA GLY A 66 -9.95 -13.84 -9.09
C GLY A 66 -9.56 -12.46 -8.55
N ILE A 67 -8.25 -12.10 -8.55
CA ILE A 67 -7.82 -10.80 -8.06
C ILE A 67 -8.09 -9.69 -9.09
N ALA A 68 -8.77 -8.63 -8.70
CA ALA A 68 -8.87 -7.39 -9.47
C ALA A 68 -7.82 -6.38 -8.98
N VAL A 69 -6.96 -5.92 -9.87
CA VAL A 69 -5.92 -4.92 -9.54
C VAL A 69 -6.21 -3.63 -10.25
N HIS A 70 -6.40 -2.54 -9.50
CA HIS A 70 -6.65 -1.21 -10.02
C HIS A 70 -5.57 -0.22 -9.61
N VAL A 71 -5.22 0.68 -10.51
CA VAL A 71 -4.46 1.88 -10.15
C VAL A 71 -5.43 2.99 -9.79
N VAL A 72 -5.26 3.60 -8.63
CA VAL A 72 -6.04 4.76 -8.22
C VAL A 72 -5.44 6.02 -8.83
N HIS A 73 -6.25 6.76 -9.58
CA HIS A 73 -5.88 8.06 -10.14
C HIS A 73 -6.43 9.16 -9.24
N TYR A 74 -5.55 9.80 -8.48
CA TYR A 74 -5.91 10.87 -7.55
C TYR A 74 -6.46 12.11 -8.27
N ARG A 75 -7.33 12.86 -7.59
CA ARG A 75 -7.78 14.19 -8.06
C ARG A 75 -6.64 15.19 -8.07
N TYR A 76 -5.76 15.13 -7.06
CA TYR A 76 -4.56 15.97 -6.92
C TYR A 76 -3.34 15.10 -6.61
N ARG A 77 -2.18 15.52 -7.12
CA ARG A 77 -0.92 14.82 -6.87
C ARG A 77 -0.40 15.04 -5.45
N GLY A 78 -0.79 16.13 -4.79
CA GLY A 78 -0.32 16.53 -3.48
C GLY A 78 -1.14 15.96 -2.33
N TRP A 79 -0.45 15.74 -1.20
CA TRP A 79 -1.11 15.46 0.07
C TRP A 79 -1.93 16.66 0.57
N ASN A 80 -1.32 17.87 0.49
CA ASN A 80 -1.94 19.16 0.80
C ASN A 80 -2.41 19.30 2.26
N GLY A 81 -1.52 18.99 3.20
CA GLY A 81 -1.75 19.17 4.64
C GLY A 81 -2.97 18.40 5.15
N GLY A 82 -3.83 19.04 5.92
CA GLY A 82 -5.04 18.42 6.48
C GLY A 82 -6.08 17.98 5.45
N ALA A 83 -5.97 18.42 4.19
CA ALA A 83 -6.84 17.94 3.12
C ALA A 83 -6.61 16.46 2.79
N ALA A 84 -5.38 15.95 2.96
CA ALA A 84 -4.99 14.55 2.78
C ALA A 84 -5.64 13.90 1.54
N HIS A 85 -5.58 14.60 0.40
CA HIS A 85 -6.32 14.22 -0.81
C HIS A 85 -6.08 12.78 -1.25
N PRO A 86 -4.82 12.24 -1.30
CA PRO A 86 -4.59 10.86 -1.68
C PRO A 86 -5.25 9.84 -0.73
N ALA A 87 -5.33 10.15 0.57
CA ALA A 87 -6.00 9.27 1.54
C ALA A 87 -7.52 9.25 1.34
N ARG A 88 -8.13 10.42 1.11
CA ARG A 88 -9.57 10.52 0.79
C ARG A 88 -9.90 9.85 -0.55
N ASP A 89 -9.02 9.99 -1.54
CA ASP A 89 -9.19 9.35 -2.83
C ASP A 89 -8.99 7.83 -2.74
N ALA A 90 -8.13 7.35 -1.83
CA ALA A 90 -7.99 5.92 -1.53
C ALA A 90 -9.25 5.36 -0.86
N ALA A 91 -9.83 6.05 0.13
CA ALA A 91 -11.08 5.64 0.75
C ALA A 91 -12.23 5.58 -0.27
N TRP A 92 -12.39 6.64 -1.08
CA TRP A 92 -13.35 6.64 -2.19
C TRP A 92 -13.13 5.45 -3.15
N ALA A 93 -11.88 5.09 -3.42
CA ALA A 93 -11.57 3.96 -4.31
C ALA A 93 -11.98 2.61 -3.71
N VAL A 94 -11.97 2.49 -2.38
CA VAL A 94 -12.50 1.29 -1.69
C VAL A 94 -14.02 1.24 -1.83
N ASP A 95 -14.74 2.35 -1.56
CA ASP A 95 -16.20 2.44 -1.77
C ASP A 95 -16.58 2.04 -3.20
N GLU A 96 -15.85 2.57 -4.19
CA GLU A 96 -16.08 2.26 -5.61
C GLU A 96 -15.79 0.79 -5.94
N THR A 97 -14.82 0.17 -5.26
CA THR A 97 -14.51 -1.25 -5.41
C THR A 97 -15.63 -2.13 -4.86
N VAL A 98 -16.12 -1.82 -3.65
CA VAL A 98 -17.28 -2.50 -3.06
C VAL A 98 -18.52 -2.36 -3.95
N ARG A 99 -18.77 -1.16 -4.49
CA ARG A 99 -19.87 -0.94 -5.41
C ARG A 99 -19.78 -1.80 -6.69
N ARG A 100 -18.56 -2.06 -7.20
CA ARG A 100 -18.34 -2.84 -8.44
C ARG A 100 -18.35 -4.34 -8.23
N TYR A 101 -17.80 -4.82 -7.13
CA TYR A 101 -17.50 -6.24 -6.92
C TYR A 101 -18.23 -6.85 -5.73
N GLY A 102 -18.98 -6.04 -4.95
CA GLY A 102 -19.62 -6.49 -3.73
C GLY A 102 -18.65 -6.59 -2.56
N ASP A 103 -19.00 -7.41 -1.59
CA ASP A 103 -18.23 -7.61 -0.36
C ASP A 103 -17.03 -8.54 -0.62
N VAL A 104 -15.98 -7.97 -1.19
CA VAL A 104 -14.70 -8.65 -1.43
C VAL A 104 -13.60 -8.03 -0.57
N PRO A 105 -12.64 -8.82 -0.06
CA PRO A 105 -11.51 -8.28 0.70
C PRO A 105 -10.64 -7.38 -0.17
N VAL A 106 -10.25 -6.22 0.39
CA VAL A 106 -9.44 -5.21 -0.29
C VAL A 106 -8.09 -5.07 0.36
N CYS A 107 -7.04 -5.10 -0.46
CA CYS A 107 -5.69 -4.70 -0.07
C CYS A 107 -5.36 -3.30 -0.63
N LEU A 108 -4.97 -2.37 0.24
CA LEU A 108 -4.39 -1.09 -0.18
C LEU A 108 -2.87 -1.23 -0.29
N ALA A 109 -2.31 -1.02 -1.49
CA ALA A 109 -0.88 -1.16 -1.73
C ALA A 109 -0.31 0.13 -2.32
N GLY A 110 0.59 0.82 -1.61
CA GLY A 110 1.09 2.13 -2.02
C GLY A 110 2.59 2.31 -1.91
N LEU A 111 3.13 3.19 -2.74
CA LEU A 111 4.54 3.60 -2.75
C LEU A 111 4.67 5.07 -2.36
N GLY A 112 5.61 5.40 -1.46
CA GLY A 112 5.86 6.75 -1.01
C GLY A 112 4.62 7.42 -0.44
N MET A 113 4.12 8.49 -1.07
CA MET A 113 2.86 9.16 -0.72
C MET A 113 1.67 8.19 -0.75
N GLY A 114 1.63 7.27 -1.71
CA GLY A 114 0.62 6.23 -1.79
C GLY A 114 0.68 5.25 -0.60
N GLY A 115 1.89 4.96 -0.09
CA GLY A 115 2.06 4.16 1.13
C GLY A 115 1.44 4.83 2.35
N ARG A 116 1.64 6.15 2.50
CA ARG A 116 0.96 6.95 3.53
C ARG A 116 -0.55 6.94 3.35
N ALA A 117 -1.04 7.10 2.12
CA ALA A 117 -2.46 7.07 1.82
C ALA A 117 -3.10 5.72 2.15
N ALA A 118 -2.39 4.60 1.88
CA ALA A 118 -2.83 3.26 2.25
C ALA A 118 -2.97 3.10 3.78
N LEU A 119 -1.98 3.57 4.54
CA LEU A 119 -2.01 3.54 5.99
C LEU A 119 -3.17 4.36 6.57
N HIS A 120 -3.47 5.53 6.00
CA HIS A 120 -4.58 6.37 6.43
C HIS A 120 -5.95 5.79 6.09
N ALA A 121 -6.12 5.24 4.90
CA ALA A 121 -7.39 4.69 4.42
C ALA A 121 -7.65 3.26 4.91
N GLY A 122 -6.72 2.64 5.64
CA GLY A 122 -6.80 1.26 6.12
C GLY A 122 -7.97 0.97 7.06
N GLY A 123 -8.64 1.99 7.58
CA GLY A 123 -9.79 1.83 8.49
C GLY A 123 -11.12 1.48 7.84
N HIS A 124 -11.21 1.52 6.51
CA HIS A 124 -12.43 1.12 5.82
C HIS A 124 -12.75 -0.36 6.04
N GLU A 125 -14.02 -0.70 6.26
CA GLU A 125 -14.46 -2.06 6.64
C GLU A 125 -14.03 -3.15 5.65
N ALA A 126 -14.12 -2.90 4.35
CA ALA A 126 -13.69 -3.82 3.30
C ALA A 126 -12.16 -3.98 3.19
N VAL A 127 -11.36 -3.12 3.85
CA VAL A 127 -9.91 -3.24 3.83
C VAL A 127 -9.46 -4.29 4.83
N THR A 128 -8.89 -5.38 4.35
CA THR A 128 -8.33 -6.46 5.18
C THR A 128 -6.82 -6.33 5.36
N SER A 129 -6.14 -5.65 4.45
CA SER A 129 -4.69 -5.55 4.48
C SER A 129 -4.14 -4.25 3.88
N VAL A 130 -2.97 -3.85 4.37
CA VAL A 130 -2.25 -2.65 3.94
C VAL A 130 -0.80 -2.99 3.65
N LEU A 131 -0.34 -2.65 2.44
CA LEU A 131 1.05 -2.77 2.00
C LEU A 131 1.62 -1.37 1.72
N ALA A 132 2.59 -0.93 2.53
CA ALA A 132 3.23 0.38 2.38
C ALA A 132 4.71 0.23 2.01
N LEU A 133 5.08 0.67 0.81
CA LEU A 133 6.44 0.64 0.28
C LEU A 133 7.07 2.04 0.43
N ALA A 134 8.19 2.13 1.15
CA ALA A 134 8.91 3.37 1.41
C ALA A 134 7.94 4.55 1.71
N PRO A 135 7.01 4.42 2.67
CA PRO A 135 5.95 5.42 2.87
C PRO A 135 6.55 6.78 3.20
N TRP A 136 6.09 7.82 2.49
CA TRP A 136 6.42 9.18 2.84
C TRP A 136 5.62 9.61 4.08
N LEU A 137 6.33 9.85 5.15
CA LEU A 137 5.77 10.33 6.41
C LEU A 137 6.33 11.72 6.70
N PRO A 138 5.54 12.66 7.25
CA PRO A 138 6.08 13.94 7.69
C PRO A 138 7.09 13.72 8.80
N GLY A 139 8.10 14.59 8.87
CA GLY A 139 9.02 14.64 10.00
C GLY A 139 8.25 14.84 11.31
N GLU A 140 8.86 14.44 12.41
CA GLU A 140 8.30 14.68 13.73
C GLU A 140 8.44 16.20 14.05
N ASP A 141 7.36 16.91 13.82
CA ASP A 141 7.17 18.23 14.42
C ASP A 141 6.54 18.01 15.81
N ALA A 142 7.21 18.48 16.87
CA ALA A 142 6.71 18.35 18.23
C ALA A 142 5.31 18.98 18.43
N ALA A 143 4.92 19.90 17.56
CA ALA A 143 3.61 20.55 17.55
C ALA A 143 2.57 19.81 16.71
N ALA A 144 2.96 18.87 15.83
CA ALA A 144 2.04 18.13 14.98
C ALA A 144 1.62 16.80 15.62
N PRO A 145 0.34 16.40 15.50
CA PRO A 145 -0.07 15.10 16.00
C PRO A 145 0.63 13.99 15.20
N PRO A 146 1.06 12.90 15.88
CA PRO A 146 1.69 11.79 15.21
C PRO A 146 0.74 11.13 14.21
N GLU A 147 1.29 10.54 13.14
CA GLU A 147 0.49 9.77 12.15
C GLU A 147 -0.44 8.76 12.84
N PRO A 148 -1.71 8.70 12.45
CA PRO A 148 -2.69 7.82 13.08
C PRO A 148 -2.35 6.34 12.84
N VAL A 149 -2.65 5.49 13.82
CA VAL A 149 -2.45 4.03 13.73
C VAL A 149 -3.67 3.21 14.17
N LYS A 150 -4.65 3.83 14.84
CA LYS A 150 -5.83 3.14 15.34
C LYS A 150 -6.68 2.51 14.25
N GLN A 151 -6.75 3.13 13.08
CA GLN A 151 -7.47 2.64 11.91
C GLN A 151 -6.87 1.35 11.33
N LEU A 152 -5.65 0.98 11.73
CA LEU A 152 -5.01 -0.27 11.29
C LEU A 152 -5.40 -1.48 12.15
N THR A 153 -6.15 -1.28 13.23
CA THR A 153 -6.58 -2.37 14.12
C THR A 153 -7.40 -3.40 13.35
N GLY A 154 -7.04 -4.68 13.49
CA GLY A 154 -7.67 -5.78 12.78
C GLY A 154 -7.28 -5.91 11.30
N ARG A 155 -6.26 -5.17 10.83
CA ARG A 155 -5.73 -5.25 9.46
C ARG A 155 -4.36 -5.91 9.47
N GLN A 156 -4.08 -6.76 8.49
CA GLN A 156 -2.69 -7.18 8.26
C GLN A 156 -1.91 -6.04 7.61
N VAL A 157 -0.75 -5.69 8.17
CA VAL A 157 0.05 -4.55 7.70
C VAL A 157 1.48 -4.98 7.43
N LEU A 158 1.93 -4.77 6.20
CA LEU A 158 3.33 -4.91 5.80
C LEU A 158 3.90 -3.55 5.39
N ILE A 159 4.98 -3.15 6.03
CA ILE A 159 5.79 -2.00 5.63
C ILE A 159 7.13 -2.51 5.09
N VAL A 160 7.59 -1.99 3.95
CA VAL A 160 8.91 -2.29 3.39
C VAL A 160 9.66 -0.99 3.16
N HIS A 161 10.90 -0.88 3.64
CA HIS A 161 11.67 0.35 3.51
C HIS A 161 13.15 0.07 3.22
N GLY A 162 13.73 0.81 2.28
CA GLY A 162 15.16 0.75 1.99
C GLY A 162 15.97 1.49 3.05
N THR A 163 17.05 0.89 3.55
CA THR A 163 17.87 1.50 4.62
C THR A 163 18.67 2.72 4.15
N HIS A 164 18.89 2.87 2.85
CA HIS A 164 19.57 4.03 2.24
C HIS A 164 18.58 4.97 1.52
N ASP A 165 17.31 4.98 1.95
CA ASP A 165 16.34 5.93 1.40
C ASP A 165 16.63 7.34 1.92
N THR A 166 17.04 8.23 1.00
CA THR A 166 17.33 9.65 1.28
C THR A 166 16.16 10.58 1.00
N ARG A 167 15.04 10.06 0.49
CA ARG A 167 13.84 10.83 0.16
C ARG A 167 12.78 10.75 1.24
N THR A 168 12.71 9.59 1.90
CA THR A 168 11.78 9.31 3.01
C THR A 168 12.57 8.61 4.11
N ASP A 169 12.52 9.16 5.31
CA ASP A 169 13.28 8.64 6.44
C ASP A 169 12.76 7.25 6.87
N PRO A 170 13.60 6.18 6.78
CA PRO A 170 13.22 4.84 7.21
C PRO A 170 12.86 4.75 8.69
N GLU A 171 13.44 5.60 9.53
CA GLU A 171 13.18 5.61 10.96
C GLU A 171 11.75 6.08 11.28
N LEU A 172 11.18 7.00 10.50
CA LEU A 172 9.78 7.41 10.66
C LEU A 172 8.82 6.23 10.42
N SER A 173 9.10 5.39 9.42
CA SER A 173 8.30 4.20 9.16
C SER A 173 8.46 3.14 10.26
N PHE A 174 9.64 3.01 10.85
CA PHE A 174 9.86 2.13 11.99
C PHE A 174 9.07 2.60 13.22
N ARG A 175 9.13 3.90 13.56
CA ARG A 175 8.37 4.47 14.69
C ARG A 175 6.87 4.32 14.51
N LEU A 176 6.36 4.53 13.27
CA LEU A 176 4.96 4.29 12.97
C LEU A 176 4.61 2.80 13.16
N ALA A 177 5.42 1.88 12.61
CA ALA A 177 5.21 0.44 12.77
C ALA A 177 5.23 0.02 14.26
N ALA A 178 6.13 0.57 15.06
CA ALA A 178 6.22 0.28 16.49
C ALA A 178 4.96 0.74 17.25
N ARG A 179 4.41 1.92 16.91
CA ARG A 179 3.13 2.38 17.49
C ARG A 179 1.96 1.53 17.01
N ALA A 180 1.92 1.19 15.72
CA ALA A 180 0.88 0.35 15.15
C ALA A 180 0.88 -1.06 15.76
N LYS A 181 2.05 -1.66 15.96
CA LYS A 181 2.22 -3.01 16.54
C LYS A 181 1.70 -3.10 17.98
N LYS A 182 1.72 -1.99 18.75
CA LYS A 182 1.14 -1.95 20.10
C LYS A 182 -0.40 -2.06 20.08
N ALA A 183 -1.03 -1.52 19.03
CA ALA A 183 -2.49 -1.53 18.87
C ALA A 183 -2.98 -2.72 18.02
N ASN A 184 -2.12 -3.30 17.20
CA ASN A 184 -2.46 -4.35 16.25
C ASN A 184 -1.29 -5.33 16.10
N ARG A 185 -1.48 -6.59 16.50
CA ARG A 185 -0.43 -7.63 16.44
C ARG A 185 0.02 -7.96 15.02
N ASP A 186 -0.85 -7.78 14.02
CA ASP A 186 -0.65 -8.19 12.63
C ASP A 186 0.08 -7.11 11.80
N VAL A 187 1.08 -6.48 12.42
CA VAL A 187 1.96 -5.50 11.76
C VAL A 187 3.38 -6.06 11.69
N CYS A 188 3.99 -6.02 10.53
CA CYS A 188 5.41 -6.32 10.37
C CYS A 188 6.08 -5.30 9.44
N ARG A 189 7.42 -5.22 9.53
CA ARG A 189 8.20 -4.32 8.70
C ARG A 189 9.51 -4.99 8.27
N PHE A 190 9.82 -4.86 6.99
CA PHE A 190 11.06 -5.36 6.41
C PHE A 190 11.97 -4.21 5.99
N GLU A 191 13.27 -4.40 6.21
CA GLU A 191 14.35 -3.52 5.77
C GLU A 191 15.05 -4.12 4.55
N VAL A 192 15.19 -3.29 3.50
CA VAL A 192 15.94 -3.65 2.30
C VAL A 192 17.30 -2.96 2.41
N HIS A 193 18.31 -3.72 2.85
CA HIS A 193 19.64 -3.16 3.08
C HIS A 193 20.27 -2.63 1.81
N ALA A 194 20.98 -1.49 1.94
CA ALA A 194 21.65 -0.79 0.85
C ALA A 194 20.74 -0.35 -0.31
N ASP A 195 19.41 -0.43 -0.19
CA ASP A 195 18.47 0.05 -1.21
C ASP A 195 17.87 1.42 -0.81
N GLY A 196 17.49 2.19 -1.82
CA GLY A 196 16.92 3.52 -1.68
C GLY A 196 15.40 3.53 -1.85
N HIS A 197 14.84 4.74 -2.03
CA HIS A 197 13.40 4.99 -2.14
C HIS A 197 12.67 4.12 -3.19
N GLY A 198 13.33 3.81 -4.29
CA GLY A 198 12.72 3.05 -5.39
C GLY A 198 12.69 1.53 -5.18
N LEU A 199 13.35 1.01 -4.15
CA LEU A 199 13.48 -0.43 -3.87
C LEU A 199 13.86 -1.22 -5.13
N ARG A 200 14.90 -0.74 -5.86
CA ARG A 200 15.23 -1.23 -7.20
C ARG A 200 16.28 -2.30 -7.20
N GLN A 201 17.21 -2.25 -6.25
CA GLN A 201 18.35 -3.18 -6.18
C GLN A 201 17.87 -4.61 -5.89
N TYR A 202 16.90 -4.75 -4.97
CA TYR A 202 16.29 -6.03 -4.59
C TYR A 202 14.83 -6.12 -5.03
N ARG A 203 14.56 -5.62 -6.26
CA ARG A 203 13.19 -5.48 -6.76
C ARG A 203 12.42 -6.80 -6.81
N ASP A 204 13.06 -7.87 -7.23
CA ASP A 204 12.39 -9.16 -7.38
C ASP A 204 12.05 -9.78 -6.02
N GLU A 205 12.92 -9.61 -5.03
CA GLU A 205 12.70 -10.03 -3.65
C GLU A 205 11.56 -9.21 -3.00
N VAL A 206 11.57 -7.89 -3.18
CA VAL A 206 10.49 -7.01 -2.70
C VAL A 206 9.16 -7.38 -3.34
N LEU A 207 9.13 -7.61 -4.65
CA LEU A 207 7.91 -8.04 -5.33
C LEU A 207 7.45 -9.43 -4.88
N ALA A 208 8.38 -10.36 -4.57
CA ALA A 208 8.03 -11.67 -4.04
C ALA A 208 7.43 -11.58 -2.62
N LEU A 209 8.01 -10.73 -1.77
CA LEU A 209 7.47 -10.47 -0.43
C LEU A 209 6.07 -9.84 -0.48
N CYS A 210 5.87 -8.87 -1.38
CA CYS A 210 4.56 -8.25 -1.59
C CYS A 210 3.52 -9.26 -2.08
N GLU A 211 3.90 -10.14 -3.02
CA GLU A 211 3.03 -11.20 -3.53
C GLU A 211 2.64 -12.17 -2.42
N ASP A 212 3.61 -12.68 -1.66
CA ASP A 212 3.38 -13.59 -0.54
C ASP A 212 2.39 -12.99 0.47
N PHE A 213 2.64 -11.73 0.88
CA PHE A 213 1.77 -11.01 1.79
C PHE A 213 0.35 -10.84 1.25
N VAL A 214 0.19 -10.34 0.02
CA VAL A 214 -1.13 -10.06 -0.54
C VAL A 214 -1.92 -11.33 -0.79
N MET A 215 -1.26 -12.40 -1.28
CA MET A 215 -1.93 -13.69 -1.49
C MET A 215 -2.36 -14.33 -0.16
N GLY A 216 -1.55 -14.22 0.88
CA GLY A 216 -1.93 -14.66 2.22
C GLY A 216 -3.10 -13.87 2.79
N ALA A 217 -3.03 -12.54 2.71
CA ALA A 217 -4.04 -11.65 3.28
C ALA A 217 -5.41 -11.72 2.60
N LEU A 218 -5.45 -11.84 1.26
CA LEU A 218 -6.70 -11.85 0.51
C LEU A 218 -7.32 -13.26 0.36
N PHE A 219 -6.49 -14.31 0.29
CA PHE A 219 -6.96 -15.65 -0.05
C PHE A 219 -6.59 -16.73 0.98
N GLY A 220 -6.07 -16.32 2.14
CA GLY A 220 -5.69 -17.26 3.21
C GLY A 220 -4.56 -18.23 2.82
N ARG A 221 -3.76 -17.91 1.79
CA ARG A 221 -2.61 -18.75 1.43
C ARG A 221 -1.59 -18.75 2.57
N ALA A 222 -0.93 -19.88 2.77
CA ALA A 222 0.12 -19.99 3.78
C ALA A 222 1.25 -18.99 3.47
N LEU A 223 1.53 -18.11 4.42
CA LEU A 223 2.64 -17.16 4.33
C LEU A 223 3.98 -17.89 4.41
N SER A 224 4.99 -17.37 3.75
CA SER A 224 6.37 -17.83 3.92
C SER A 224 6.80 -17.72 5.39
N ARG A 225 7.77 -18.55 5.77
CA ARG A 225 8.30 -18.54 7.14
C ARG A 225 8.79 -17.16 7.59
N PRO A 226 9.61 -16.42 6.79
CA PRO A 226 10.08 -15.09 7.20
C PRO A 226 8.94 -14.11 7.49
N LEU A 227 7.89 -14.11 6.67
CA LEU A 227 6.76 -13.21 6.84
C LEU A 227 5.91 -13.59 8.06
N ARG A 228 5.67 -14.87 8.25
CA ARG A 228 4.95 -15.41 9.41
C ARG A 228 5.70 -15.12 10.72
N ASP A 229 7.03 -15.35 10.74
CA ASP A 229 7.88 -15.08 11.89
C ASP A 229 7.91 -13.57 12.22
N ALA A 230 7.95 -12.69 11.20
CA ALA A 230 7.89 -11.24 11.36
C ALA A 230 6.56 -10.76 11.97
N LEU A 231 5.43 -11.34 11.54
CA LEU A 231 4.12 -11.03 12.10
C LEU A 231 4.00 -11.51 13.55
N ALA A 232 4.51 -12.69 13.87
CA ALA A 232 4.45 -13.28 15.20
C ALA A 232 5.43 -12.65 16.20
N ALA A 233 6.55 -12.09 15.73
CA ALA A 233 7.61 -11.55 16.59
C ALA A 233 7.13 -10.32 17.38
N PRO A 234 7.54 -10.20 18.67
CA PRO A 234 7.29 -8.98 19.43
C PRO A 234 8.17 -7.81 18.93
N PRO A 235 7.75 -6.54 19.13
CA PRO A 235 8.60 -5.39 18.84
C PRO A 235 9.91 -5.46 19.68
N PRO A 236 11.06 -5.03 19.11
CA PRO A 236 11.27 -4.50 17.76
C PRO A 236 11.58 -5.56 16.69
N LEU A 237 11.65 -6.85 17.04
CA LEU A 237 12.17 -7.92 16.18
C LEU A 237 11.41 -8.04 14.85
N GLY A 238 10.09 -8.08 14.87
CA GLY A 238 9.25 -8.15 13.68
C GLY A 238 9.18 -6.87 12.85
N LEU A 239 9.90 -5.80 13.25
CA LEU A 239 9.85 -4.46 12.64
C LEU A 239 11.18 -4.01 12.02
N ARG A 240 12.25 -4.80 12.19
CA ARG A 240 13.56 -4.61 11.56
C ARG A 240 14.03 -5.89 10.87
N MET A 241 13.09 -6.61 10.24
CA MET A 241 13.40 -7.86 9.55
C MET A 241 14.19 -7.56 8.28
N PRO A 242 15.38 -8.13 8.10
CA PRO A 242 16.12 -7.97 6.86
C PRO A 242 15.44 -8.77 5.75
N LEU A 243 15.26 -8.14 4.57
CA LEU A 243 14.86 -8.87 3.39
C LEU A 243 16.08 -9.63 2.84
N ALA A 244 16.02 -10.95 2.89
CA ALA A 244 17.12 -11.79 2.43
C ALA A 244 17.26 -11.74 0.90
N SER A 245 18.49 -11.67 0.41
CA SER A 245 18.80 -11.86 -1.00
C SER A 245 18.29 -13.23 -1.47
N GLY A 246 17.68 -13.28 -2.64
CA GLY A 246 17.06 -14.48 -3.18
C GLY A 246 15.72 -14.86 -2.55
N PHE A 247 15.10 -13.97 -1.75
CA PHE A 247 13.74 -14.18 -1.26
C PHE A 247 12.79 -14.43 -2.44
N GLY A 248 11.95 -15.45 -2.33
CA GLY A 248 11.01 -15.82 -3.39
C GLY A 248 11.56 -16.82 -4.42
N SER A 249 12.87 -17.09 -4.47
CA SER A 249 13.42 -18.15 -5.33
C SER A 249 12.99 -19.55 -4.88
N SER A 250 12.83 -19.75 -3.57
CA SER A 250 12.33 -20.99 -2.96
C SER A 250 10.79 -21.11 -2.97
N LEU A 251 10.07 -20.01 -3.16
CA LEU A 251 8.59 -20.02 -3.23
C LEU A 251 8.05 -20.50 -4.59
N ARG A 252 8.94 -20.71 -5.57
CA ARG A 252 8.60 -21.16 -6.93
C ARG A 252 8.75 -22.66 -7.15
N ARG A 253 9.03 -23.43 -6.09
CA ARG A 253 9.15 -24.89 -6.15
C ARG A 253 7.91 -25.58 -5.63
#